data_75f40cd26533c3ee21abf693d98dcb7d
#
_entry.id   75f40cd26533c3ee21abf693d98dcb7d
#
_cell.length_a   1.000
_cell.length_b   1.000
_cell.length_c   1.000
_cell.angle_alpha   90.00
_cell.angle_beta   90.00
_cell.angle_gamma   90.00
#
_symmetry.space_group_name_H-M   'P 1'
#
loop_
_entity.id
_entity.type
_entity.pdbx_description
1 polymer ?
#
loop_
_entity_poly.entity_id
_entity_poly.type
_entity_poly.pdbx_seq_one_letter_code
_entity_poly.pdbx_strand_id
1 'polypeptide(L)'
;TLLTPIFDADGVAGFAASRVHWPDIGGSSAGSSSVTDEIVKEGLRVPPVKIMREGQPDDGVWTLLFANVRIPDDRVGDFRAQAACNARGVERVEEVIARYGGPAVRQIFAETQDYSQRMVEAVLDDIPDGTYRATQHLDGDGYSEDSGNGDFGISVAIEKKGRRLRFDFAGTGRQARGPVSAPFAVTASVCYYTILALAGGTVPPNSGAYRPVEISAPEGSLVNPVYPAPVVAANTETSNRI
;
A
#
# COMPACT_ATOMS: atom_id res chain seq x y z
N THR A 1 2.13 7.32 6.08
CA THR A 1 2.89 6.26 6.78
C THR A 1 4.01 6.88 7.59
N LEU A 2 4.13 6.51 8.87
CA LEU A 2 5.24 6.89 9.74
C LEU A 2 6.13 5.65 9.97
N LEU A 3 7.44 5.84 9.83
CA LEU A 3 8.44 4.80 10.08
C LEU A 3 9.36 5.27 11.21
N THR A 4 9.57 4.40 12.20
CA THR A 4 10.50 4.66 13.32
C THR A 4 11.52 3.52 13.36
N PRO A 5 12.83 3.80 13.26
CA PRO A 5 13.85 2.76 13.26
C PRO A 5 13.95 2.09 14.64
N ILE A 6 14.25 0.80 14.62
CA ILE A 6 14.56 -0.02 15.77
C ILE A 6 16.04 -0.39 15.67
N PHE A 7 16.78 -0.19 16.74
CA PHE A 7 18.22 -0.44 16.76
C PHE A 7 18.59 -1.65 17.64
N ASP A 8 19.67 -2.30 17.29
CA ASP A 8 20.38 -3.25 18.14
C ASP A 8 21.89 -2.90 18.16
N ALA A 9 22.70 -3.78 18.72
CA ALA A 9 24.16 -3.56 18.82
C ALA A 9 24.85 -3.44 17.44
N ASP A 10 24.26 -4.02 16.40
CA ASP A 10 24.83 -4.04 15.04
C ASP A 10 24.26 -2.90 14.15
N GLY A 11 23.33 -2.09 14.65
CA GLY A 11 22.72 -0.97 13.92
C GLY A 11 21.21 -1.09 13.79
N VAL A 12 20.65 -0.79 12.62
CA VAL A 12 19.19 -0.85 12.39
C VAL A 12 18.74 -2.31 12.27
N ALA A 13 17.95 -2.78 13.23
CA ALA A 13 17.36 -4.11 13.24
C ALA A 13 16.05 -4.19 12.42
N GLY A 14 15.35 -3.06 12.28
CA GLY A 14 14.06 -2.99 11.58
C GLY A 14 13.37 -1.64 11.77
N PHE A 15 12.08 -1.60 11.50
CA PHE A 15 11.27 -0.39 11.65
C PHE A 15 9.90 -0.73 12.24
N ALA A 16 9.46 0.07 13.19
CA ALA A 16 8.04 0.16 13.53
C ALA A 16 7.36 1.05 12.50
N ALA A 17 6.29 0.54 11.89
CA ALA A 17 5.57 1.24 10.84
C ALA A 17 4.09 1.37 11.21
N SER A 18 3.54 2.57 11.10
CA SER A 18 2.11 2.82 11.20
C SER A 18 1.60 3.54 9.97
N ARG A 19 0.43 3.08 9.47
CA ARG A 19 -0.29 3.71 8.37
C ARG A 19 -1.68 4.08 8.86
N VAL A 20 -1.95 5.37 8.85
CA VAL A 20 -3.20 5.93 9.32
C VAL A 20 -3.77 6.81 8.21
N HIS A 21 -5.08 6.78 8.05
CA HIS A 21 -5.80 7.71 7.19
C HIS A 21 -6.11 8.99 8.00
N TRP A 22 -5.57 10.12 7.55
CA TRP A 22 -5.92 11.41 8.12
C TRP A 22 -7.14 11.98 7.38
N PRO A 23 -8.13 12.54 8.08
CA PRO A 23 -9.30 13.14 7.45
C PRO A 23 -8.98 14.37 6.60
N ASP A 24 -7.84 15.02 6.81
CA ASP A 24 -7.39 16.15 6.01
C ASP A 24 -5.86 16.13 5.89
N ILE A 25 -5.38 16.20 4.67
CA ILE A 25 -3.96 16.32 4.32
C ILE A 25 -3.76 17.48 3.34
N GLY A 26 -4.62 18.47 3.35
CA GLY A 26 -4.64 19.56 2.39
C GLY A 26 -5.39 19.19 1.09
N GLY A 27 -4.97 19.79 -0.03
CA GLY A 27 -5.67 19.62 -1.30
C GLY A 27 -6.90 20.52 -1.45
N SER A 28 -7.71 20.27 -2.48
CA SER A 28 -8.87 21.09 -2.82
C SER A 28 -10.04 20.93 -1.83
N SER A 29 -10.14 19.79 -1.17
CA SER A 29 -11.17 19.51 -0.15
C SER A 29 -10.62 18.60 0.95
N ALA A 30 -11.25 18.65 2.14
CA ALA A 30 -10.96 17.71 3.21
C ALA A 30 -11.38 16.29 2.80
N GLY A 31 -10.64 15.27 3.29
CA GLY A 31 -10.93 13.87 3.01
C GLY A 31 -10.57 13.42 1.59
N SER A 32 -9.99 14.28 0.78
CA SER A 32 -9.63 14.00 -0.62
C SER A 32 -10.80 13.43 -1.46
N SER A 33 -12.04 13.73 -1.07
CA SER A 33 -13.26 13.10 -1.62
C SER A 33 -13.88 13.85 -2.81
N SER A 34 -13.24 14.91 -3.27
CA SER A 34 -13.72 15.65 -4.45
C SER A 34 -13.31 14.98 -5.75
N VAL A 35 -14.10 15.18 -6.80
CA VAL A 35 -13.70 14.82 -8.16
C VAL A 35 -12.51 15.70 -8.55
N THR A 36 -11.37 15.08 -8.75
CA THR A 36 -10.09 15.73 -9.08
C THR A 36 -9.54 15.19 -10.40
N ASP A 37 -8.78 16.02 -11.11
CA ASP A 37 -8.14 15.68 -12.38
C ASP A 37 -6.61 15.63 -12.28
N GLU A 38 -6.09 15.84 -11.06
CA GLU A 38 -4.66 15.69 -10.75
C GLU A 38 -4.43 15.43 -9.26
N ILE A 39 -3.43 14.62 -8.96
CA ILE A 39 -3.10 14.16 -7.59
C ILE A 39 -2.73 15.32 -6.64
N VAL A 40 -2.21 16.44 -7.14
CA VAL A 40 -1.85 17.61 -6.31
C VAL A 40 -3.07 18.30 -5.70
N LYS A 41 -4.26 18.09 -6.28
CA LYS A 41 -5.53 18.55 -5.72
C LYS A 41 -6.06 17.65 -4.61
N GLU A 42 -5.57 16.41 -4.51
CA GLU A 42 -6.01 15.42 -3.53
C GLU A 42 -5.35 15.58 -2.17
N GLY A 43 -4.19 16.24 -2.10
CA GLY A 43 -3.49 16.52 -0.85
C GLY A 43 -2.01 16.82 -1.02
N LEU A 44 -1.39 17.18 0.08
CA LEU A 44 0.04 17.41 0.14
C LEU A 44 0.81 16.10 -0.08
N ARG A 45 1.62 16.06 -1.10
CA ARG A 45 2.51 14.92 -1.38
C ARG A 45 3.80 15.07 -0.58
N VAL A 46 3.91 14.29 0.49
CA VAL A 46 5.08 14.31 1.38
C VAL A 46 6.06 13.23 0.93
N PRO A 47 7.23 13.60 0.39
CA PRO A 47 8.30 12.64 0.11
C PRO A 47 8.84 12.07 1.43
N PRO A 48 9.71 11.02 1.39
CA PRO A 48 10.39 10.55 2.58
C PRO A 48 11.22 11.66 3.22
N VAL A 49 10.77 12.15 4.37
CA VAL A 49 11.44 13.22 5.15
C VAL A 49 11.54 12.81 6.61
N LYS A 50 12.57 13.29 7.31
CA LYS A 50 12.68 13.12 8.75
C LYS A 50 11.80 14.16 9.44
N ILE A 51 10.63 13.74 9.91
CA ILE A 51 9.69 14.61 10.65
C ILE A 51 10.04 14.72 12.13
N MET A 52 10.86 13.80 12.65
CA MET A 52 11.41 13.84 14.00
C MET A 52 12.92 13.57 13.94
N ARG A 53 13.66 14.23 14.81
CA ARG A 53 15.10 14.04 15.01
C ARG A 53 15.39 13.94 16.49
N GLU A 54 16.07 12.90 16.93
CA GLU A 54 16.42 12.68 18.34
C GLU A 54 15.21 12.78 19.29
N GLY A 55 14.07 12.25 18.86
CA GLY A 55 12.83 12.26 19.62
C GLY A 55 12.07 13.60 19.62
N GLN A 56 12.57 14.63 18.95
CA GLN A 56 11.92 15.94 18.85
C GLN A 56 11.40 16.20 17.44
N PRO A 57 10.27 16.92 17.28
CA PRO A 57 9.81 17.37 15.98
C PRO A 57 10.87 18.19 15.23
N ASP A 58 10.97 17.99 13.92
CA ASP A 58 11.70 18.91 13.03
C ASP A 58 10.79 20.12 12.74
N ASP A 59 11.07 21.25 13.34
CA ASP A 59 10.20 22.44 13.31
C ASP A 59 9.86 22.90 11.88
N GLY A 60 10.80 22.80 10.94
CA GLY A 60 10.58 23.20 9.56
C GLY A 60 9.59 22.29 8.85
N VAL A 61 9.78 20.97 8.96
CA VAL A 61 8.89 19.97 8.37
C VAL A 61 7.52 20.00 9.05
N TRP A 62 7.50 20.16 10.37
CA TRP A 62 6.30 20.26 11.17
C TRP A 62 5.45 21.47 10.75
N THR A 63 6.06 22.65 10.70
CA THR A 63 5.37 23.89 10.29
C THR A 63 4.83 23.77 8.86
N LEU A 64 5.65 23.27 7.92
CA LEU A 64 5.20 23.06 6.54
C LEU A 64 3.99 22.12 6.45
N LEU A 65 4.03 21.00 7.14
CA LEU A 65 2.98 19.99 7.07
C LEU A 65 1.66 20.52 7.64
N PHE A 66 1.69 21.08 8.85
CA PHE A 66 0.48 21.51 9.55
C PHE A 66 -0.06 22.87 9.09
N ALA A 67 0.71 23.71 8.43
CA ALA A 67 0.20 24.90 7.74
C ALA A 67 -0.65 24.59 6.51
N ASN A 68 -0.57 23.37 5.97
CA ASN A 68 -1.31 22.97 4.76
C ASN A 68 -2.57 22.14 5.04
N VAL A 69 -2.99 22.02 6.29
CA VAL A 69 -4.22 21.34 6.70
C VAL A 69 -5.21 22.31 7.32
N ARG A 70 -6.52 21.99 7.25
CA ARG A 70 -7.60 22.91 7.69
C ARG A 70 -7.77 22.98 9.19
N ILE A 71 -7.52 21.87 9.90
CA ILE A 71 -7.64 21.75 11.36
C ILE A 71 -6.33 21.22 11.92
N PRO A 72 -5.30 22.10 12.08
CA PRO A 72 -3.95 21.68 12.47
C PRO A 72 -3.90 20.95 13.82
N ASP A 73 -4.64 21.42 14.82
CA ASP A 73 -4.61 20.86 16.19
C ASP A 73 -5.04 19.39 16.22
N ASP A 74 -6.09 19.04 15.48
CA ASP A 74 -6.54 17.66 15.34
C ASP A 74 -5.46 16.78 14.65
N ARG A 75 -4.84 17.30 13.59
CA ARG A 75 -3.78 16.58 12.84
C ARG A 75 -2.53 16.39 13.67
N VAL A 76 -2.18 17.36 14.52
CA VAL A 76 -1.11 17.22 15.51
C VAL A 76 -1.45 16.11 16.51
N GLY A 77 -2.71 16.02 16.94
CA GLY A 77 -3.20 14.94 17.80
C GLY A 77 -3.05 13.56 17.15
N ASP A 78 -3.50 13.42 15.89
CA ASP A 78 -3.39 12.19 15.10
C ASP A 78 -1.91 11.78 14.92
N PHE A 79 -1.05 12.74 14.59
CA PHE A 79 0.39 12.48 14.45
C PHE A 79 1.00 11.99 15.76
N ARG A 80 0.70 12.64 16.88
CA ARG A 80 1.21 12.23 18.21
C ARG A 80 0.76 10.82 18.57
N ALA A 81 -0.51 10.48 18.31
CA ALA A 81 -1.02 9.13 18.53
C ALA A 81 -0.29 8.09 17.66
N GLN A 82 -0.04 8.43 16.40
CA GLN A 82 0.71 7.58 15.47
C GLN A 82 2.17 7.40 15.90
N ALA A 83 2.83 8.47 16.35
CA ALA A 83 4.19 8.43 16.86
C ALA A 83 4.28 7.60 18.16
N ALA A 84 3.32 7.75 19.08
CA ALA A 84 3.24 6.96 20.31
C ALA A 84 3.03 5.46 20.01
N CYS A 85 2.20 5.13 19.02
CA CYS A 85 2.01 3.76 18.55
C CYS A 85 3.33 3.14 18.07
N ASN A 86 4.09 3.86 17.23
CA ASN A 86 5.39 3.40 16.77
C ASN A 86 6.40 3.27 17.91
N ALA A 87 6.46 4.23 18.83
CA ALA A 87 7.34 4.18 19.99
C ALA A 87 7.07 2.92 20.84
N ARG A 88 5.80 2.57 21.03
CA ARG A 88 5.42 1.33 21.71
C ARG A 88 5.85 0.08 20.94
N GLY A 89 5.75 0.11 19.61
CA GLY A 89 6.26 -0.96 18.75
C GLY A 89 7.77 -1.15 18.89
N VAL A 90 8.53 -0.05 18.87
CA VAL A 90 9.99 -0.05 19.09
C VAL A 90 10.33 -0.69 20.43
N GLU A 91 9.75 -0.19 21.54
CA GLU A 91 9.96 -0.70 22.89
C GLU A 91 9.74 -2.22 22.97
N ARG A 92 8.65 -2.72 22.39
CA ARG A 92 8.33 -4.14 22.41
C ARG A 92 9.32 -5.01 21.64
N VAL A 93 9.81 -4.54 20.51
CA VAL A 93 10.84 -5.26 19.75
C VAL A 93 12.18 -5.21 20.47
N GLU A 94 12.55 -4.07 21.08
CA GLU A 94 13.75 -3.94 21.88
C GLU A 94 13.74 -4.89 23.10
N GLU A 95 12.61 -5.06 23.78
CA GLU A 95 12.45 -6.07 24.85
C GLU A 95 12.73 -7.50 24.33
N VAL A 96 12.25 -7.82 23.12
CA VAL A 96 12.49 -9.13 22.49
C VAL A 96 13.97 -9.29 22.13
N ILE A 97 14.58 -8.23 21.58
CA ILE A 97 16.02 -8.20 21.26
C ILE A 97 16.87 -8.36 22.54
N ALA A 98 16.50 -7.67 23.62
CA ALA A 98 17.20 -7.78 24.90
C ALA A 98 17.12 -9.20 25.49
N ARG A 99 15.99 -9.88 25.29
CA ARG A 99 15.76 -11.24 25.81
C ARG A 99 16.46 -12.33 25.01
N TYR A 100 16.48 -12.23 23.66
CA TYR A 100 16.90 -13.31 22.77
C TYR A 100 18.17 -12.99 21.97
N GLY A 101 18.60 -11.73 21.96
CA GLY A 101 19.70 -11.23 21.14
C GLY A 101 19.28 -10.84 19.73
N GLY A 102 19.89 -9.80 19.18
CA GLY A 102 19.58 -9.26 17.84
C GLY A 102 19.70 -10.30 16.71
N PRO A 103 20.79 -11.11 16.64
CA PRO A 103 20.92 -12.15 15.61
C PRO A 103 19.79 -13.17 15.62
N ALA A 104 19.36 -13.64 16.81
CA ALA A 104 18.27 -14.61 16.92
C ALA A 104 16.93 -13.99 16.48
N VAL A 105 16.66 -12.73 16.81
CA VAL A 105 15.44 -12.03 16.39
C VAL A 105 15.41 -11.85 14.87
N ARG A 106 16.52 -11.46 14.24
CA ARG A 106 16.62 -11.38 12.76
C ARG A 106 16.38 -12.73 12.09
N GLN A 107 16.91 -13.82 12.67
CA GLN A 107 16.66 -15.17 12.18
C GLN A 107 15.18 -15.54 12.28
N ILE A 108 14.53 -15.27 13.41
CA ILE A 108 13.09 -15.53 13.60
C ILE A 108 12.26 -14.75 12.56
N PHE A 109 12.60 -13.50 12.27
CA PHE A 109 11.89 -12.73 11.25
C PHE A 109 12.03 -13.38 9.85
N ALA A 110 13.22 -13.84 9.50
CA ALA A 110 13.44 -14.54 8.23
C ALA A 110 12.66 -15.86 8.17
N GLU A 111 12.74 -16.69 9.22
CA GLU A 111 12.03 -17.96 9.28
C GLU A 111 10.52 -17.81 9.28
N THR A 112 9.99 -16.74 9.89
CA THR A 112 8.55 -16.41 9.84
C THR A 112 8.10 -16.09 8.40
N GLN A 113 8.92 -15.39 7.63
CA GLN A 113 8.65 -15.14 6.21
C GLN A 113 8.71 -16.43 5.38
N ASP A 114 9.72 -17.26 5.62
CA ASP A 114 9.85 -18.56 4.95
C ASP A 114 8.68 -19.50 5.28
N TYR A 115 8.19 -19.43 6.52
CA TYR A 115 7.00 -20.16 6.93
C TYR A 115 5.75 -19.70 6.14
N SER A 116 5.52 -18.40 6.05
CA SER A 116 4.38 -17.84 5.29
C SER A 116 4.48 -18.15 3.80
N GLN A 117 5.69 -18.14 3.23
CA GLN A 117 5.90 -18.56 1.85
C GLN A 117 5.47 -20.02 1.64
N ARG A 118 5.93 -20.95 2.49
CA ARG A 118 5.56 -22.37 2.38
C ARG A 118 4.06 -22.60 2.53
N MET A 119 3.39 -21.82 3.37
CA MET A 119 1.93 -21.91 3.52
C MET A 119 1.21 -21.48 2.24
N VAL A 120 1.63 -20.38 1.60
CA VAL A 120 1.06 -19.95 0.32
C VAL A 120 1.36 -20.96 -0.77
N GLU A 121 2.59 -21.48 -0.86
CA GLU A 121 2.97 -22.50 -1.81
C GLU A 121 2.11 -23.77 -1.69
N ALA A 122 1.74 -24.16 -0.46
CA ALA A 122 0.85 -25.29 -0.22
C ALA A 122 -0.58 -25.02 -0.74
N VAL A 123 -1.10 -23.79 -0.57
CA VAL A 123 -2.38 -23.38 -1.16
C VAL A 123 -2.34 -23.44 -2.68
N LEU A 124 -1.22 -23.02 -3.27
CA LEU A 124 -1.04 -23.05 -4.73
C LEU A 124 -0.98 -24.48 -5.30
N ASP A 125 -0.56 -25.48 -4.51
CA ASP A 125 -0.57 -26.89 -4.97
C ASP A 125 -1.98 -27.39 -5.30
N ASP A 126 -3.01 -26.84 -4.68
CA ASP A 126 -4.42 -27.21 -4.91
C ASP A 126 -5.03 -26.52 -6.14
N ILE A 127 -4.35 -25.56 -6.74
CA ILE A 127 -4.82 -24.82 -7.92
C ILE A 127 -4.19 -25.45 -9.16
N PRO A 128 -4.97 -25.87 -10.18
CA PRO A 128 -4.41 -26.42 -11.43
C PRO A 128 -3.50 -25.42 -12.15
N ASP A 129 -2.42 -25.92 -12.79
CA ASP A 129 -1.61 -25.09 -13.68
C ASP A 129 -2.45 -24.63 -14.89
N GLY A 130 -2.29 -23.37 -15.27
CA GLY A 130 -3.04 -22.78 -16.37
C GLY A 130 -3.01 -21.26 -16.38
N THR A 131 -3.74 -20.70 -17.33
CA THR A 131 -3.94 -19.25 -17.43
C THR A 131 -5.41 -18.92 -17.24
N TYR A 132 -5.71 -18.18 -16.22
CA TYR A 132 -7.04 -17.70 -15.87
C TYR A 132 -7.17 -16.24 -16.31
N ARG A 133 -8.31 -15.87 -16.91
CA ARG A 133 -8.50 -14.51 -17.43
C ARG A 133 -9.81 -13.93 -16.92
N ALA A 134 -9.76 -12.63 -16.58
CA ALA A 134 -10.94 -11.87 -16.21
C ALA A 134 -10.86 -10.46 -16.78
N THR A 135 -12.00 -9.85 -17.01
CA THR A 135 -12.13 -8.45 -17.38
C THR A 135 -13.32 -7.87 -16.64
N GLN A 136 -13.10 -6.72 -16.01
CA GLN A 136 -14.12 -5.92 -15.33
C GLN A 136 -14.08 -4.50 -15.86
N HIS A 137 -15.15 -3.73 -15.64
CA HIS A 137 -15.25 -2.35 -16.10
C HIS A 137 -15.70 -1.45 -14.96
N LEU A 138 -15.14 -0.24 -14.92
CA LEU A 138 -15.69 0.86 -14.14
C LEU A 138 -16.77 1.56 -14.99
N ASP A 139 -17.79 2.08 -14.33
CA ASP A 139 -18.90 2.79 -15.03
C ASP A 139 -18.46 4.14 -15.58
N GLY A 140 -17.36 4.72 -15.05
CA GLY A 140 -16.78 5.99 -15.48
C GLY A 140 -15.79 6.53 -14.46
N ASP A 141 -15.21 7.69 -14.76
CA ASP A 141 -14.24 8.36 -13.89
C ASP A 141 -14.80 9.59 -13.15
N GLY A 142 -16.08 9.87 -13.31
CA GLY A 142 -16.75 11.03 -12.72
C GLY A 142 -16.42 12.36 -13.37
N TYR A 143 -15.58 12.36 -14.41
CA TYR A 143 -15.10 13.57 -15.08
C TYR A 143 -15.53 13.66 -16.56
N SER A 144 -15.61 12.55 -17.22
CA SER A 144 -15.96 12.47 -18.63
C SER A 144 -17.48 12.40 -18.79
N GLU A 145 -18.10 13.36 -19.47
CA GLU A 145 -19.52 13.31 -19.84
C GLU A 145 -19.81 12.13 -20.79
N ASP A 146 -18.79 11.63 -21.46
CA ASP A 146 -18.82 10.44 -22.31
C ASP A 146 -18.36 9.18 -21.56
N SER A 147 -19.15 8.74 -20.61
CA SER A 147 -18.97 7.41 -19.97
C SER A 147 -19.08 6.22 -20.97
N GLY A 148 -19.28 6.49 -22.25
CA GLY A 148 -19.32 5.49 -23.34
C GLY A 148 -18.03 5.40 -24.17
N ASN A 149 -17.09 6.33 -24.05
CA ASN A 149 -15.87 6.38 -24.88
C ASN A 149 -14.56 6.20 -24.10
N GLY A 150 -14.60 6.12 -22.76
CA GLY A 150 -13.42 5.77 -21.94
C GLY A 150 -13.25 4.27 -21.86
N ASP A 151 -12.07 3.77 -22.19
CA ASP A 151 -11.72 2.38 -21.94
C ASP A 151 -11.38 2.19 -20.46
N PHE A 152 -12.42 2.06 -19.63
CA PHE A 152 -12.31 1.80 -18.20
C PHE A 152 -12.25 0.28 -17.89
N GLY A 153 -11.86 -0.50 -18.87
CA GLY A 153 -11.67 -1.93 -18.73
C GLY A 153 -10.42 -2.27 -17.92
N ILE A 154 -10.56 -3.15 -16.94
CA ILE A 154 -9.47 -3.77 -16.19
C ILE A 154 -9.38 -5.22 -16.61
N SER A 155 -8.30 -5.60 -17.26
CA SER A 155 -8.04 -6.94 -17.73
C SER A 155 -6.89 -7.56 -16.94
N VAL A 156 -7.05 -8.82 -16.55
CA VAL A 156 -5.98 -9.58 -15.90
C VAL A 156 -5.86 -10.98 -16.50
N ALA A 157 -4.65 -11.41 -16.74
CA ALA A 157 -4.30 -12.80 -16.98
C ALA A 157 -3.46 -13.30 -15.80
N ILE A 158 -3.96 -14.35 -15.13
CA ILE A 158 -3.25 -14.97 -14.01
C ILE A 158 -2.67 -16.29 -14.51
N GLU A 159 -1.36 -16.33 -14.65
CA GLU A 159 -0.62 -17.56 -14.98
C GLU A 159 -0.24 -18.26 -13.67
N LYS A 160 -0.76 -19.47 -13.48
CA LYS A 160 -0.36 -20.36 -12.40
C LYS A 160 0.53 -21.46 -12.98
N LYS A 161 1.75 -21.58 -12.46
CA LYS A 161 2.73 -22.60 -12.86
C LYS A 161 3.51 -23.12 -11.66
N GLY A 162 3.31 -24.39 -11.33
CA GLY A 162 3.85 -24.97 -10.10
C GLY A 162 3.43 -24.17 -8.88
N ARG A 163 4.36 -23.70 -8.07
CA ARG A 163 4.09 -22.90 -6.87
C ARG A 163 4.27 -21.39 -7.09
N ARG A 164 3.91 -20.91 -8.29
CA ARG A 164 4.05 -19.50 -8.67
C ARG A 164 2.81 -18.99 -9.33
N LEU A 165 2.50 -17.71 -9.05
CA LEU A 165 1.44 -16.94 -9.70
C LEU A 165 2.04 -15.70 -10.34
N ARG A 166 1.62 -15.42 -11.57
CA ARG A 166 1.90 -14.16 -12.24
C ARG A 166 0.59 -13.49 -12.63
N PHE A 167 0.37 -12.30 -12.10
CA PHE A 167 -0.72 -11.42 -12.49
C PHE A 167 -0.22 -10.48 -13.58
N ASP A 168 -0.81 -10.55 -14.76
CA ASP A 168 -0.48 -9.70 -15.89
C ASP A 168 -1.70 -8.87 -16.29
N PHE A 169 -1.58 -7.57 -16.09
CA PHE A 169 -2.64 -6.59 -16.39
C PHE A 169 -2.51 -5.99 -17.81
N ALA A 170 -1.77 -6.63 -18.70
CA ALA A 170 -1.72 -6.24 -20.11
C ALA A 170 -3.14 -6.24 -20.72
N GLY A 171 -3.48 -5.16 -21.45
CA GLY A 171 -4.82 -4.95 -22.00
C GLY A 171 -5.78 -4.18 -21.10
N THR A 172 -5.34 -3.77 -19.90
CA THR A 172 -6.07 -2.79 -19.09
C THR A 172 -6.07 -1.42 -19.77
N GLY A 173 -7.20 -0.72 -19.68
CA GLY A 173 -7.37 0.63 -20.23
C GLY A 173 -6.36 1.65 -19.71
N ARG A 174 -6.24 2.78 -20.41
CA ARG A 174 -5.35 3.87 -20.01
C ARG A 174 -5.82 4.52 -18.71
N GLN A 175 -4.88 5.17 -18.00
CA GLN A 175 -5.22 5.96 -16.82
C GLN A 175 -6.33 6.99 -17.15
N ALA A 176 -7.25 7.13 -16.21
CA ALA A 176 -8.39 8.02 -16.34
C ALA A 176 -8.01 9.48 -16.11
N ARG A 177 -8.86 10.40 -16.57
CA ARG A 177 -8.79 11.81 -16.22
C ARG A 177 -9.26 12.04 -14.78
N GLY A 178 -10.29 11.33 -14.36
CA GLY A 178 -10.82 11.37 -12.99
C GLY A 178 -10.09 10.44 -12.03
N PRO A 179 -10.42 10.49 -10.72
CA PRO A 179 -9.62 9.95 -9.62
C PRO A 179 -9.70 8.42 -9.43
N VAL A 180 -10.03 7.67 -10.47
CA VAL A 180 -10.25 6.21 -10.38
C VAL A 180 -9.03 5.37 -10.73
N SER A 181 -7.92 5.96 -11.13
CA SER A 181 -6.71 5.17 -11.45
C SER A 181 -6.00 4.68 -10.20
N ALA A 182 -5.75 3.37 -10.11
CA ALA A 182 -5.15 2.74 -8.94
C ALA A 182 -3.61 2.80 -9.00
N PRO A 183 -2.93 3.44 -8.05
CA PRO A 183 -1.48 3.33 -7.93
C PRO A 183 -1.05 1.86 -7.85
N PHE A 184 0.12 1.51 -8.41
CA PHE A 184 0.62 0.14 -8.43
C PHE A 184 0.57 -0.54 -7.06
N ALA A 185 0.82 0.20 -5.98
CA ALA A 185 0.73 -0.33 -4.62
C ALA A 185 -0.68 -0.81 -4.24
N VAL A 186 -1.74 -0.15 -4.74
CA VAL A 186 -3.13 -0.60 -4.55
C VAL A 186 -3.37 -1.88 -5.34
N THR A 187 -2.99 -1.90 -6.60
CA THR A 187 -3.08 -3.09 -7.47
C THR A 187 -2.38 -4.30 -6.86
N ALA A 188 -1.14 -4.12 -6.41
CA ALA A 188 -0.38 -5.17 -5.74
C ALA A 188 -1.06 -5.63 -4.44
N SER A 189 -1.59 -4.71 -3.64
CA SER A 189 -2.28 -5.04 -2.40
C SER A 189 -3.51 -5.91 -2.63
N VAL A 190 -4.27 -5.66 -3.70
CA VAL A 190 -5.44 -6.49 -4.06
C VAL A 190 -5.00 -7.89 -4.49
N CYS A 191 -3.96 -8.00 -5.33
CA CYS A 191 -3.42 -9.31 -5.71
C CYS A 191 -2.97 -10.12 -4.47
N TYR A 192 -2.28 -9.48 -3.53
CA TYR A 192 -1.86 -10.12 -2.27
C TYR A 192 -3.04 -10.49 -1.39
N TYR A 193 -4.04 -9.61 -1.28
CA TYR A 193 -5.27 -9.90 -0.55
C TYR A 193 -5.99 -11.13 -1.11
N THR A 194 -6.09 -11.24 -2.44
CA THR A 194 -6.71 -12.39 -3.11
C THR A 194 -6.04 -13.70 -2.71
N ILE A 195 -4.70 -13.75 -2.66
CA ILE A 195 -3.95 -14.93 -2.23
C ILE A 195 -4.23 -15.27 -0.76
N LEU A 196 -4.24 -14.27 0.12
CA LEU A 196 -4.53 -14.48 1.55
C LEU A 196 -5.98 -14.94 1.76
N ALA A 197 -6.92 -14.44 0.95
CA ALA A 197 -8.32 -14.86 0.98
C ALA A 197 -8.49 -16.33 0.51
N LEU A 198 -7.80 -16.74 -0.56
CA LEU A 198 -7.76 -18.13 -1.01
C LEU A 198 -7.15 -19.06 0.06
N ALA A 199 -6.20 -18.56 0.84
CA ALA A 199 -5.62 -19.29 1.96
C ALA A 199 -6.52 -19.35 3.23
N GLY A 200 -7.74 -18.85 3.15
CA GLY A 200 -8.71 -18.87 4.25
C GLY A 200 -8.27 -18.07 5.49
N GLY A 201 -7.39 -17.07 5.33
CA GLY A 201 -6.91 -16.23 6.42
C GLY A 201 -5.96 -16.92 7.40
N THR A 202 -5.45 -18.09 7.08
CA THR A 202 -4.54 -18.87 7.97
C THR A 202 -3.08 -18.49 7.82
N VAL A 203 -2.71 -17.86 6.69
CA VAL A 203 -1.33 -17.44 6.40
C VAL A 203 -1.03 -16.11 7.10
N PRO A 204 0.04 -16.00 7.91
CA PRO A 204 0.46 -14.72 8.45
C PRO A 204 0.80 -13.72 7.34
N PRO A 205 0.19 -12.52 7.32
CA PRO A 205 0.42 -11.53 6.25
C PRO A 205 1.79 -10.88 6.44
N ASN A 206 2.76 -11.31 5.66
CA ASN A 206 4.10 -10.73 5.60
C ASN A 206 4.70 -10.89 4.21
N SER A 207 5.86 -10.28 3.96
CA SER A 207 6.52 -10.31 2.65
C SER A 207 6.84 -11.73 2.15
N GLY A 208 7.02 -12.69 3.03
CA GLY A 208 7.21 -14.10 2.66
C GLY A 208 5.99 -14.68 1.92
N ALA A 209 4.78 -14.37 2.38
CA ALA A 209 3.55 -14.79 1.73
C ALA A 209 3.43 -14.32 0.26
N TYR A 210 4.12 -13.23 -0.08
CA TYR A 210 4.02 -12.60 -1.40
C TYR A 210 5.16 -12.99 -2.36
N ARG A 211 6.20 -13.68 -1.89
CA ARG A 211 7.33 -14.15 -2.73
C ARG A 211 6.93 -15.05 -3.90
N PRO A 212 5.89 -15.91 -3.80
CA PRO A 212 5.41 -16.70 -4.94
C PRO A 212 4.66 -15.90 -6.00
N VAL A 213 4.39 -14.60 -5.77
CA VAL A 213 3.52 -13.75 -6.58
C VAL A 213 4.33 -12.73 -7.35
N GLU A 214 4.16 -12.71 -8.68
CA GLU A 214 4.68 -11.68 -9.58
C GLU A 214 3.51 -10.85 -10.12
N ILE A 215 3.69 -9.54 -10.23
CA ILE A 215 2.65 -8.63 -10.71
C ILE A 215 3.26 -7.72 -11.77
N SER A 216 2.61 -7.69 -12.94
CA SER A 216 2.96 -6.83 -14.06
C SER A 216 1.76 -5.96 -14.43
N ALA A 217 1.92 -4.64 -14.36
CA ALA A 217 0.89 -3.67 -14.74
C ALA A 217 1.51 -2.61 -15.65
N PRO A 218 0.96 -2.38 -16.85
CA PRO A 218 1.49 -1.38 -17.77
C PRO A 218 1.47 0.01 -17.16
N GLU A 219 2.58 0.72 -17.29
CA GLU A 219 2.69 2.11 -16.86
C GLU A 219 1.73 3.02 -17.66
N GLY A 220 1.06 3.95 -17.00
CA GLY A 220 0.04 4.81 -17.63
C GLY A 220 -1.32 4.12 -17.83
N SER A 221 -1.54 2.96 -17.20
CA SER A 221 -2.85 2.28 -17.18
C SER A 221 -3.68 2.64 -15.95
N LEU A 222 -4.96 2.22 -15.95
CA LEU A 222 -5.87 2.36 -14.79
C LEU A 222 -5.33 1.72 -13.51
N VAL A 223 -4.45 0.74 -13.60
CA VAL A 223 -3.90 -0.02 -12.47
C VAL A 223 -2.43 0.29 -12.18
N ASN A 224 -1.84 1.24 -12.92
CA ASN A 224 -0.49 1.75 -12.70
C ASN A 224 -0.32 3.13 -13.35
N PRO A 225 -1.04 4.16 -12.86
CA PRO A 225 -1.02 5.49 -13.46
C PRO A 225 0.32 6.20 -13.22
N VAL A 226 0.64 7.13 -14.13
CA VAL A 226 1.77 8.05 -14.00
C VAL A 226 1.31 9.42 -13.52
N TYR A 227 2.21 10.12 -12.83
CA TYR A 227 2.00 11.50 -12.39
C TYR A 227 1.63 12.40 -13.59
N PRO A 228 0.69 13.34 -13.44
CA PRO A 228 -0.03 13.76 -12.25
C PRO A 228 -1.44 13.13 -12.07
N ALA A 229 -1.68 11.94 -12.60
CA ALA A 229 -3.00 11.32 -12.53
C ALA A 229 -3.59 11.32 -11.11
N PRO A 230 -4.88 11.65 -10.96
CA PRO A 230 -5.58 11.59 -9.67
C PRO A 230 -5.90 10.12 -9.33
N VAL A 231 -5.96 9.81 -8.03
CA VAL A 231 -6.00 8.41 -7.57
C VAL A 231 -6.92 8.17 -6.37
N VAL A 232 -7.56 9.19 -5.82
CA VAL A 232 -8.21 9.11 -4.50
C VAL A 232 -9.35 8.10 -4.43
N ALA A 233 -10.13 7.91 -5.49
CA ALA A 233 -11.22 6.96 -5.51
C ALA A 233 -10.79 5.51 -5.81
N ALA A 234 -9.53 5.30 -6.17
CA ALA A 234 -9.05 3.99 -6.60
C ALA A 234 -9.15 2.90 -5.53
N ASN A 235 -8.98 3.24 -4.26
CA ASN A 235 -9.07 2.26 -3.16
C ASN A 235 -10.49 1.89 -2.75
N THR A 236 -11.51 2.53 -3.33
CA THR A 236 -12.91 2.16 -3.14
C THR A 236 -13.55 1.64 -4.42
N GLU A 237 -13.19 2.22 -5.56
CA GLU A 237 -13.79 1.86 -6.85
C GLU A 237 -12.97 0.80 -7.60
N THR A 238 -11.75 1.15 -7.97
CA THR A 238 -10.90 0.31 -8.82
C THR A 238 -10.40 -0.93 -8.11
N SER A 239 -10.06 -0.83 -6.82
CA SER A 239 -9.62 -1.98 -6.04
C SER A 239 -10.67 -3.09 -5.94
N ASN A 240 -11.96 -2.73 -5.98
CA ASN A 240 -13.05 -3.69 -5.96
C ASN A 240 -13.29 -4.37 -7.32
N ARG A 241 -12.65 -3.91 -8.39
CA ARG A 241 -12.75 -4.45 -9.75
C ARG A 241 -11.50 -5.24 -10.18
N ILE A 242 -10.38 -5.04 -9.46
CA ILE A 242 -9.16 -5.82 -9.63
C ILE A 242 -9.33 -7.21 -9.02
#